data_6fbe56fdd8744fc36cbfbfe0ef7171e8
#
_entry.id   6fbe56fdd8744fc36cbfbfe0ef7171e8
#
_cell.length_a   1.000
_cell.length_b   1.000
_cell.length_c   1.000
_cell.angle_alpha   90.00
_cell.angle_beta   90.00
_cell.angle_gamma   90.00
#
_symmetry.space_group_name_H-M   'P 1'
#
loop_
_entity.id
_entity.type
_entity.pdbx_description
1 polymer ?
#
loop_
_entity_poly.entity_id
_entity_poly.type
_entity_poly.pdbx_seq_one_letter_code
_entity_poly.pdbx_strand_id
1 'polypeptide(L)'
;AGVARSSPRTARWAAAAAEDVPREREKFTDAAWSAMEEAPKVAERFGSQYVETEHVFMALLEQPTGALSARILEKAGVKSATALANAQAWAAKQPKVSVPGGTVEASSAGRSLVTMLTETNGASKLWKDKYISVEHLLFAFAKDTRCGQKIMQDLGLPMDKLKKAIDEVRGKS
;
A
#
# COMPACT_ATOMS: atom_id res chain seq x y z
N ALA A 1 24.08 25.58 -2.86
CA ALA A 1 24.34 24.16 -2.85
C ALA A 1 23.30 23.46 -1.98
N GLY A 2 22.40 22.72 -2.59
CA GLY A 2 21.37 22.00 -1.86
C GLY A 2 21.98 20.84 -1.08
N VAL A 3 21.75 20.81 0.22
CA VAL A 3 22.06 19.63 1.01
C VAL A 3 21.02 18.58 0.62
N ALA A 4 21.47 17.43 0.12
CA ALA A 4 20.59 16.31 -0.14
C ALA A 4 19.92 15.93 1.18
N ARG A 5 18.60 16.10 1.26
CA ARG A 5 17.87 15.66 2.43
C ARG A 5 17.81 14.14 2.40
N SER A 6 18.33 13.49 3.45
CA SER A 6 18.14 12.07 3.62
C SER A 6 16.63 11.78 3.74
N SER A 7 16.17 10.68 3.13
CA SER A 7 14.79 10.22 3.31
C SER A 7 14.47 10.10 4.79
N PRO A 8 13.29 10.52 5.22
CA PRO A 8 12.88 10.33 6.60
C PRO A 8 12.91 8.86 6.99
N ARG A 9 13.40 8.54 8.16
CA ARG A 9 13.47 7.16 8.66
C ARG A 9 12.18 6.70 9.33
N THR A 10 11.22 7.61 9.47
CA THR A 10 9.93 7.34 10.10
C THR A 10 8.81 7.87 9.23
N ALA A 11 7.85 7.03 8.92
CA ALA A 11 6.62 7.44 8.23
C ALA A 11 5.68 8.09 9.25
N ARG A 12 5.85 9.38 9.50
CA ARG A 12 5.08 10.12 10.51
C ARG A 12 3.57 10.12 10.24
N TRP A 13 3.18 10.13 8.97
CA TRP A 13 1.77 10.06 8.59
C TRP A 13 1.11 8.75 9.05
N ALA A 14 1.89 7.68 9.24
CA ALA A 14 1.41 6.41 9.76
C ALA A 14 1.39 6.38 11.30
N ALA A 15 1.81 7.46 11.94
CA ALA A 15 1.79 7.54 13.40
C ALA A 15 0.35 7.54 13.90
N ALA A 16 -0.03 6.46 14.54
CA ALA A 16 -1.33 6.31 15.18
C ALA A 16 -1.10 5.95 16.64
N ALA A 17 -2.15 6.04 17.45
CA ALA A 17 -2.11 5.66 18.84
C ALA A 17 -1.82 4.16 19.05
N ALA A 18 -1.88 3.34 18.00
CA ALA A 18 -1.65 1.91 18.06
C ALA A 18 -0.16 1.59 18.00
N GLU A 19 0.34 0.86 18.97
CA GLU A 19 1.77 0.48 19.07
C GLU A 19 2.22 -0.48 17.96
N ASP A 20 1.28 -1.25 17.38
CA ASP A 20 1.56 -2.28 16.40
C ASP A 20 1.62 -1.79 14.96
N VAL A 21 1.51 -0.47 14.74
CA VAL A 21 1.60 0.10 13.39
C VAL A 21 3.07 0.26 13.00
N PRO A 22 3.55 -0.48 12.00
CA PRO A 22 4.93 -0.34 11.54
C PRO A 22 5.10 0.99 10.79
N ARG A 23 6.10 1.77 11.16
CA ARG A 23 6.37 3.09 10.56
C ARG A 23 7.87 3.42 10.47
N GLU A 24 8.72 2.56 11.01
CA GLU A 24 10.17 2.78 10.97
C GLU A 24 10.77 2.12 9.74
N ARG A 25 11.62 2.87 9.01
CA ARG A 25 12.24 2.39 7.77
C ARG A 25 12.92 1.03 7.92
N GLU A 26 13.60 0.82 9.03
CA GLU A 26 14.35 -0.40 9.29
C GLU A 26 13.52 -1.68 9.34
N LYS A 27 12.18 -1.55 9.46
CA LYS A 27 11.25 -2.69 9.49
C LYS A 27 10.83 -3.12 8.08
N PHE A 28 11.15 -2.35 7.06
CA PHE A 28 10.65 -2.57 5.69
C PHE A 28 11.77 -2.91 4.73
N THR A 29 11.44 -3.69 3.70
CA THR A 29 12.29 -3.79 2.52
C THR A 29 12.29 -2.43 1.79
N ASP A 30 13.27 -2.22 0.93
CA ASP A 30 13.37 -0.97 0.17
C ASP A 30 12.13 -0.70 -0.68
N ALA A 31 11.61 -1.73 -1.36
CA ALA A 31 10.43 -1.58 -2.20
C ALA A 31 9.17 -1.26 -1.39
N ALA A 32 8.99 -1.93 -0.25
CA ALA A 32 7.86 -1.64 0.63
C ALA A 32 7.96 -0.24 1.24
N TRP A 33 9.15 0.16 1.66
CA TRP A 33 9.36 1.52 2.18
C TRP A 33 9.09 2.59 1.12
N SER A 34 9.53 2.35 -0.12
CA SER A 34 9.25 3.26 -1.23
C SER A 34 7.76 3.49 -1.41
N ALA A 35 6.95 2.45 -1.32
CA ALA A 35 5.49 2.58 -1.37
C ALA A 35 4.95 3.39 -0.19
N MET A 36 5.50 3.19 1.01
CA MET A 36 5.13 3.96 2.19
C MET A 36 5.43 5.45 2.02
N GLU A 37 6.58 5.79 1.42
CA GLU A 37 6.96 7.18 1.14
C GLU A 37 6.09 7.82 0.07
N GLU A 38 5.67 7.05 -0.94
CA GLU A 38 4.86 7.54 -2.05
C GLU A 38 3.37 7.68 -1.70
N ALA A 39 2.86 6.89 -0.77
CA ALA A 39 1.43 6.87 -0.45
C ALA A 39 0.84 8.26 -0.11
N PRO A 40 1.49 9.12 0.71
CA PRO A 40 0.97 10.46 0.96
C PRO A 40 0.89 11.33 -0.31
N LYS A 41 1.84 11.17 -1.24
CA LYS A 41 1.84 11.90 -2.50
C LYS A 41 0.69 11.46 -3.39
N VAL A 42 0.38 10.17 -3.39
CA VAL A 42 -0.80 9.63 -4.10
C VAL A 42 -2.08 10.21 -3.48
N ALA A 43 -2.18 10.21 -2.16
CA ALA A 43 -3.32 10.80 -1.45
C ALA A 43 -3.51 12.27 -1.85
N GLU A 44 -2.45 13.05 -1.90
CA GLU A 44 -2.48 14.46 -2.30
C GLU A 44 -2.99 14.62 -3.73
N ARG A 45 -2.54 13.80 -4.67
CA ARG A 45 -3.01 13.83 -6.07
C ARG A 45 -4.52 13.66 -6.19
N PHE A 46 -5.11 12.88 -5.29
CA PHE A 46 -6.56 12.64 -5.27
C PHE A 46 -7.33 13.56 -4.33
N GLY A 47 -6.65 14.55 -3.74
CA GLY A 47 -7.29 15.51 -2.84
C GLY A 47 -7.81 14.88 -1.55
N SER A 48 -7.24 13.76 -1.12
CA SER A 48 -7.66 13.07 0.08
C SER A 48 -7.09 13.73 1.34
N GLN A 49 -7.92 13.86 2.36
CA GLN A 49 -7.50 14.40 3.66
C GLN A 49 -6.57 13.43 4.40
N TYR A 50 -6.76 12.15 4.18
CA TYR A 50 -6.00 11.10 4.85
C TYR A 50 -5.29 10.22 3.82
N VAL A 51 -4.19 9.59 4.26
CA VAL A 51 -3.60 8.49 3.49
C VAL A 51 -4.47 7.26 3.74
N GLU A 52 -5.03 6.70 2.68
CA GLU A 52 -5.95 5.59 2.75
C GLU A 52 -5.34 4.31 2.15
N THR A 53 -6.04 3.20 2.32
CA THR A 53 -5.57 1.88 1.83
C THR A 53 -5.34 1.88 0.31
N GLU A 54 -6.22 2.51 -0.45
CA GLU A 54 -6.07 2.62 -1.91
C GLU A 54 -4.80 3.36 -2.33
N HIS A 55 -4.34 4.32 -1.53
CA HIS A 55 -3.13 5.10 -1.84
C HIS A 55 -1.87 4.24 -1.72
N VAL A 56 -1.79 3.38 -0.72
CA VAL A 56 -0.68 2.42 -0.59
C VAL A 56 -0.71 1.42 -1.75
N PHE A 57 -1.89 0.90 -2.08
CA PHE A 57 -2.04 -0.04 -3.19
C PHE A 57 -1.60 0.58 -4.52
N MET A 58 -2.06 1.80 -4.82
CA MET A 58 -1.63 2.52 -6.01
C MET A 58 -0.12 2.78 -6.03
N ALA A 59 0.45 3.17 -4.89
CA ALA A 59 1.90 3.38 -4.79
C ALA A 59 2.68 2.10 -5.13
N LEU A 60 2.20 0.94 -4.69
CA LEU A 60 2.79 -0.35 -5.06
C LEU A 60 2.71 -0.60 -6.56
N LEU A 61 1.56 -0.30 -7.18
CA LEU A 61 1.33 -0.57 -8.61
C LEU A 61 2.04 0.43 -9.52
N GLU A 62 2.37 1.61 -9.02
CA GLU A 62 3.10 2.64 -9.76
C GLU A 62 4.62 2.45 -9.72
N GLN A 63 5.12 1.44 -9.03
CA GLN A 63 6.55 1.12 -9.03
C GLN A 63 7.01 0.69 -10.43
N PRO A 64 8.33 0.76 -10.72
CA PRO A 64 8.84 0.46 -12.05
C PRO A 64 8.43 -0.92 -12.57
N THR A 65 8.39 -1.06 -13.89
CA THR A 65 8.09 -2.31 -14.58
C THR A 65 8.96 -3.46 -14.04
N GLY A 66 8.33 -4.59 -13.76
CA GLY A 66 9.00 -5.76 -13.19
C GLY A 66 9.05 -5.75 -11.66
N ALA A 67 8.47 -4.75 -11.02
CA ALA A 67 8.39 -4.70 -9.57
C ALA A 67 7.59 -5.89 -9.01
N LEU A 68 7.87 -6.25 -7.77
CA LEU A 68 7.32 -7.45 -7.14
C LEU A 68 5.79 -7.46 -7.12
N SER A 69 5.14 -6.32 -6.86
CA SER A 69 3.68 -6.21 -6.85
C SER A 69 3.06 -6.61 -8.20
N ALA A 70 3.62 -6.08 -9.30
CA ALA A 70 3.15 -6.42 -10.65
C ALA A 70 3.36 -7.91 -10.95
N ARG A 71 4.51 -8.45 -10.57
CA ARG A 71 4.82 -9.86 -10.79
C ARG A 71 3.87 -10.79 -10.05
N ILE A 72 3.50 -10.45 -8.82
CA ILE A 72 2.53 -11.22 -8.03
C ILE A 72 1.16 -11.20 -8.70
N LEU A 73 0.69 -10.02 -9.09
CA LEU A 73 -0.62 -9.88 -9.74
C LEU A 73 -0.66 -10.63 -11.07
N GLU A 74 0.36 -10.50 -11.90
CA GLU A 74 0.47 -11.20 -13.17
C GLU A 74 0.48 -12.72 -12.97
N LYS A 75 1.18 -13.20 -11.95
CA LYS A 75 1.19 -14.62 -11.60
C LYS A 75 -0.21 -15.10 -11.22
N ALA A 76 -1.01 -14.25 -10.62
CA ALA A 76 -2.41 -14.52 -10.30
C ALA A 76 -3.36 -14.29 -11.48
N GLY A 77 -2.86 -13.92 -12.65
CA GLY A 77 -3.66 -13.71 -13.86
C GLY A 77 -4.29 -12.32 -13.96
N VAL A 78 -3.80 -11.36 -13.18
CA VAL A 78 -4.32 -9.98 -13.17
C VAL A 78 -3.26 -9.03 -13.70
N LYS A 79 -3.61 -8.24 -14.71
CA LYS A 79 -2.69 -7.21 -15.23
C LYS A 79 -2.57 -6.07 -14.21
N SER A 80 -1.34 -5.69 -13.91
CA SER A 80 -1.07 -4.58 -12.98
C SER A 80 -1.76 -3.28 -13.42
N ALA A 81 -1.76 -2.98 -14.71
CA ALA A 81 -2.43 -1.79 -15.25
C ALA A 81 -3.94 -1.82 -15.01
N THR A 82 -4.58 -2.97 -15.10
CA THR A 82 -6.01 -3.12 -14.81
C THR A 82 -6.29 -2.88 -13.33
N ALA A 83 -5.46 -3.43 -12.46
CA ALA A 83 -5.58 -3.24 -11.02
C ALA A 83 -5.40 -1.75 -10.66
N LEU A 84 -4.42 -1.09 -11.25
CA LEU A 84 -4.17 0.34 -11.03
C LEU A 84 -5.37 1.18 -11.48
N ALA A 85 -5.91 0.91 -12.67
CA ALA A 85 -7.07 1.64 -13.18
C ALA A 85 -8.29 1.48 -12.27
N ASN A 86 -8.50 0.29 -11.72
CA ASN A 86 -9.59 0.01 -10.78
C ASN A 86 -9.43 0.84 -9.49
N ALA A 87 -8.22 0.84 -8.93
CA ALA A 87 -7.92 1.62 -7.73
C ALA A 87 -8.06 3.12 -7.97
N GLN A 88 -7.60 3.62 -9.11
CA GLN A 88 -7.74 5.03 -9.49
C GLN A 88 -9.21 5.43 -9.61
N ALA A 89 -10.04 4.58 -10.20
CA ALA A 89 -11.48 4.81 -10.31
C ALA A 89 -12.15 4.90 -8.93
N TRP A 90 -11.75 4.04 -8.01
CA TRP A 90 -12.22 4.11 -6.62
C TRP A 90 -11.81 5.43 -5.98
N ALA A 91 -10.51 5.78 -6.05
CA ALA A 91 -9.98 6.99 -5.42
C ALA A 91 -10.63 8.26 -5.98
N ALA A 92 -10.92 8.28 -7.27
CA ALA A 92 -11.56 9.43 -7.92
C ALA A 92 -12.98 9.70 -7.40
N LYS A 93 -13.64 8.70 -6.86
CA LYS A 93 -15.01 8.82 -6.31
C LYS A 93 -15.03 9.22 -4.84
N GLN A 94 -13.90 9.23 -4.17
CA GLN A 94 -13.86 9.55 -2.75
C GLN A 94 -13.94 11.05 -2.52
N PRO A 95 -14.39 11.48 -1.32
CA PRO A 95 -14.47 12.91 -0.99
C PRO A 95 -13.13 13.61 -1.13
N LYS A 96 -13.14 14.79 -1.71
CA LYS A 96 -11.95 15.62 -1.91
C LYS A 96 -12.02 16.82 -0.98
N VAL A 97 -10.88 17.18 -0.41
CA VAL A 97 -10.74 18.40 0.39
C VAL A 97 -10.08 19.44 -0.48
N SER A 98 -10.67 20.63 -0.50
CA SER A 98 -10.15 21.78 -1.23
C SER A 98 -9.78 22.88 -0.24
N VAL A 99 -8.58 23.44 -0.39
CA VAL A 99 -8.15 24.61 0.38
C VAL A 99 -7.84 25.74 -0.61
N PRO A 100 -8.24 26.99 -0.30
CA PRO A 100 -7.94 28.13 -1.17
C PRO A 100 -6.42 28.27 -1.37
N GLY A 101 -6.00 28.26 -2.64
CA GLY A 101 -4.62 28.54 -3.01
C GLY A 101 -3.61 27.40 -2.84
N GLY A 102 -4.07 26.15 -2.61
CA GLY A 102 -3.13 25.06 -2.40
C GLY A 102 -3.72 23.67 -2.52
N THR A 103 -2.84 22.69 -2.36
CA THR A 103 -3.18 21.28 -2.24
C THR A 103 -3.22 20.90 -0.76
N VAL A 104 -4.06 19.91 -0.42
CA VAL A 104 -4.11 19.36 0.94
C VAL A 104 -3.01 18.32 1.07
N GLU A 105 -2.14 18.51 2.03
CA GLU A 105 -1.13 17.50 2.36
C GLU A 105 -1.77 16.48 3.32
N ALA A 106 -1.78 15.22 2.93
CA ALA A 106 -2.28 14.15 3.77
C ALA A 106 -1.25 13.84 4.86
N SER A 107 -1.54 14.24 6.08
CA SER A 107 -0.61 14.17 7.22
C SER A 107 -0.88 13.01 8.17
N SER A 108 -1.94 12.24 7.94
CA SER A 108 -2.36 11.16 8.83
C SER A 108 -2.95 9.99 8.06
N ALA A 109 -2.77 8.80 8.60
CA ALA A 109 -3.43 7.60 8.06
C ALA A 109 -4.91 7.57 8.44
N GLY A 110 -5.75 7.17 7.50
CA GLY A 110 -7.14 6.84 7.77
C GLY A 110 -7.25 5.58 8.63
N ARG A 111 -8.41 5.38 9.25
CA ARG A 111 -8.64 4.26 10.17
C ARG A 111 -8.40 2.90 9.51
N SER A 112 -8.88 2.71 8.29
CA SER A 112 -8.69 1.45 7.57
C SER A 112 -7.23 1.17 7.26
N LEU A 113 -6.45 2.21 6.99
CA LEU A 113 -5.01 2.04 6.74
C LEU A 113 -4.26 1.67 8.02
N VAL A 114 -4.63 2.22 9.16
CA VAL A 114 -4.07 1.80 10.45
C VAL A 114 -4.31 0.30 10.66
N THR A 115 -5.53 -0.17 10.42
CA THR A 115 -5.87 -1.60 10.50
C THR A 115 -5.04 -2.43 9.52
N MET A 116 -4.94 -1.98 8.27
CA MET A 116 -4.15 -2.67 7.24
C MET A 116 -2.66 -2.79 7.64
N LEU A 117 -2.07 -1.72 8.14
CA LEU A 117 -0.66 -1.74 8.54
C LEU A 117 -0.42 -2.65 9.75
N THR A 118 -1.36 -2.69 10.69
CA THR A 118 -1.30 -3.63 11.82
C THR A 118 -1.35 -5.07 11.32
N GLU A 119 -2.24 -5.38 10.38
CA GLU A 119 -2.31 -6.71 9.77
C GLU A 119 -1.07 -7.05 8.96
N THR A 120 -0.48 -6.08 8.27
CA THR A 120 0.78 -6.25 7.54
C THR A 120 1.90 -6.69 8.49
N ASN A 121 2.00 -6.04 9.64
CA ASN A 121 2.96 -6.42 10.67
C ASN A 121 2.70 -7.85 11.17
N GLY A 122 1.44 -8.19 11.40
CA GLY A 122 1.04 -9.54 11.80
C GLY A 122 1.40 -10.60 10.77
N ALA A 123 1.18 -10.31 9.48
CA ALA A 123 1.50 -11.23 8.39
C ALA A 123 3.01 -11.51 8.31
N SER A 124 3.85 -10.47 8.44
CA SER A 124 5.29 -10.65 8.40
C SER A 124 5.78 -11.58 9.53
N LYS A 125 5.22 -11.43 10.72
CA LYS A 125 5.53 -12.30 11.86
C LYS A 125 5.05 -13.73 11.64
N LEU A 126 3.81 -13.87 11.16
CA LEU A 126 3.21 -15.19 10.91
C LEU A 126 4.02 -15.97 9.86
N TRP A 127 4.51 -15.29 8.83
CA TRP A 127 5.32 -15.90 7.77
C TRP A 127 6.79 -16.02 8.15
N LYS A 128 7.16 -15.59 9.37
CA LYS A 128 8.52 -15.63 9.90
C LYS A 128 9.52 -14.83 9.06
N ASP A 129 9.06 -13.72 8.52
CA ASP A 129 9.90 -12.82 7.76
C ASP A 129 10.48 -11.73 8.66
N LYS A 130 11.73 -11.40 8.43
CA LYS A 130 12.43 -10.37 9.22
C LYS A 130 11.94 -8.97 8.91
N TYR A 131 11.60 -8.73 7.64
CA TYR A 131 11.18 -7.42 7.16
C TYR A 131 9.79 -7.48 6.55
N ILE A 132 9.09 -6.35 6.63
CA ILE A 132 7.84 -6.15 5.92
C ILE A 132 8.18 -5.88 4.46
N SER A 133 7.63 -6.67 3.56
CA SER A 133 7.84 -6.54 2.13
C SER A 133 6.52 -6.26 1.40
N VAL A 134 6.61 -6.07 0.10
CA VAL A 134 5.48 -5.75 -0.76
C VAL A 134 4.36 -6.79 -0.65
N GLU A 135 4.69 -8.07 -0.57
CA GLU A 135 3.68 -9.13 -0.49
C GLU A 135 2.86 -9.08 0.79
N HIS A 136 3.45 -8.63 1.91
CA HIS A 136 2.69 -8.43 3.15
C HIS A 136 1.67 -7.29 3.00
N LEU A 137 2.08 -6.21 2.34
CA LEU A 137 1.19 -5.07 2.07
C LEU A 137 0.05 -5.48 1.15
N LEU A 138 0.34 -6.22 0.08
CA LEU A 138 -0.70 -6.72 -0.85
C LEU A 138 -1.68 -7.65 -0.15
N PHE A 139 -1.18 -8.57 0.65
CA PHE A 139 -2.00 -9.52 1.39
C PHE A 139 -2.94 -8.81 2.36
N ALA A 140 -2.42 -7.83 3.11
CA ALA A 140 -3.23 -7.05 4.03
C ALA A 140 -4.25 -6.17 3.30
N PHE A 141 -3.87 -5.58 2.16
CA PHE A 141 -4.80 -4.82 1.32
C PHE A 141 -5.98 -5.68 0.86
N ALA A 142 -5.75 -6.93 0.49
CA ALA A 142 -6.80 -7.82 0.05
C ALA A 142 -7.84 -8.12 1.15
N LYS A 143 -7.49 -7.92 2.41
CA LYS A 143 -8.39 -8.07 3.56
C LYS A 143 -9.10 -6.77 3.93
N ASP A 144 -8.69 -5.65 3.37
CA ASP A 144 -9.20 -4.33 3.72
C ASP A 144 -10.68 -4.21 3.40
N THR A 145 -11.47 -3.85 4.41
CA THR A 145 -12.93 -3.72 4.28
C THR A 145 -13.36 -2.40 3.67
N ARG A 146 -12.47 -1.40 3.63
CA ARG A 146 -12.79 -0.11 3.00
C ARG A 146 -12.95 -0.25 1.49
N CYS A 147 -11.96 -0.80 0.81
CA CYS A 147 -11.98 -0.97 -0.64
C CYS A 147 -11.21 -2.19 -1.15
N GLY A 148 -10.25 -2.69 -0.37
CA GLY A 148 -9.38 -3.77 -0.83
C GLY A 148 -10.13 -5.03 -1.21
N GLN A 149 -11.05 -5.50 -0.38
CA GLN A 149 -11.86 -6.67 -0.68
C GLN A 149 -12.68 -6.48 -1.96
N LYS A 150 -13.30 -5.31 -2.11
CA LYS A 150 -14.10 -5.01 -3.30
C LYS A 150 -13.24 -4.93 -4.56
N ILE A 151 -12.12 -4.25 -4.49
CA ILE A 151 -11.19 -4.14 -5.64
C ILE A 151 -10.71 -5.53 -6.06
N MET A 152 -10.30 -6.37 -5.11
CA MET A 152 -9.87 -7.73 -5.42
C MET A 152 -11.00 -8.57 -6.01
N GLN A 153 -12.22 -8.42 -5.50
CA GLN A 153 -13.40 -9.09 -6.04
C GLN A 153 -13.67 -8.66 -7.49
N ASP A 154 -13.62 -7.35 -7.76
CA ASP A 154 -13.81 -6.81 -9.11
C ASP A 154 -12.75 -7.31 -10.09
N LEU A 155 -11.53 -7.56 -9.59
CA LEU A 155 -10.43 -8.13 -10.38
C LEU A 155 -10.49 -9.66 -10.52
N GLY A 156 -11.46 -10.31 -9.88
CA GLY A 156 -11.56 -11.76 -9.89
C GLY A 156 -10.42 -12.45 -9.15
N LEU A 157 -9.90 -11.82 -8.09
CA LEU A 157 -8.74 -12.30 -7.36
C LEU A 157 -9.10 -12.66 -5.91
N PRO A 158 -9.57 -13.90 -5.65
CA PRO A 158 -9.83 -14.34 -4.28
C PRO A 158 -8.54 -14.51 -3.47
N MET A 159 -8.67 -14.48 -2.15
CA MET A 159 -7.53 -14.53 -1.22
C MET A 159 -6.63 -15.75 -1.43
N ASP A 160 -7.21 -16.92 -1.64
CA ASP A 160 -6.44 -18.15 -1.87
C ASP A 160 -5.59 -18.08 -3.13
N LYS A 161 -6.13 -17.47 -4.18
CA LYS A 161 -5.42 -17.28 -5.45
C LYS A 161 -4.27 -16.27 -5.29
N LEU A 162 -4.51 -15.18 -4.57
CA LEU A 162 -3.47 -14.21 -4.26
C LEU A 162 -2.35 -14.85 -3.42
N LYS A 163 -2.71 -15.58 -2.37
CA LYS A 163 -1.73 -16.26 -1.50
C LYS A 163 -0.89 -17.27 -2.28
N LYS A 164 -1.53 -18.01 -3.17
CA LYS A 164 -0.83 -18.96 -4.05
C LYS A 164 0.19 -18.24 -4.94
N ALA A 165 -0.21 -17.12 -5.55
CA ALA A 165 0.69 -16.33 -6.39
C ALA A 165 1.86 -15.78 -5.59
N ILE A 166 1.61 -15.29 -4.37
CA ILE A 166 2.66 -14.83 -3.46
C ILE A 166 3.65 -15.95 -3.17
N ASP A 167 3.16 -17.12 -2.80
CA ASP A 167 4.00 -18.27 -2.47
C ASP A 167 4.85 -18.71 -3.68
N GLU A 168 4.28 -18.72 -4.87
CA GLU A 168 4.99 -19.06 -6.10
C GLU A 168 6.11 -18.07 -6.41
N VAL A 169 5.84 -16.77 -6.27
CA VAL A 169 6.86 -15.74 -6.50
C VAL A 169 7.96 -15.80 -5.45
N ARG A 170 7.62 -16.17 -4.22
CA ARG A 170 8.60 -16.36 -3.14
C ARG A 170 9.39 -17.67 -3.26
N GLY A 171 9.04 -18.52 -4.23
CA GLY A 171 9.67 -19.83 -4.39
C GLY A 171 9.21 -20.86 -3.38
N LYS A 172 8.06 -20.67 -2.76
CA LYS A 172 7.44 -21.64 -1.86
C LYS A 172 6.40 -22.44 -2.62
N SER A 173 6.53 -23.72 -2.62
CA SER A 173 5.55 -24.62 -3.21
C SER A 173 4.49 -25.04 -2.20
#